data_767236d4fcf00c3e943362b1bbc1c64a
#
_entry.id   767236d4fcf00c3e943362b1bbc1c64a
#
_cell.length_a   1.000
_cell.length_b   1.000
_cell.length_c   1.000
_cell.angle_alpha   90.00
_cell.angle_beta   90.00
_cell.angle_gamma   90.00
#
_symmetry.space_group_name_H-M   'P 1'
#
loop_
_entity.id
_entity.type
_entity.pdbx_description
1 polymer ?
#
loop_
_entity_poly.entity_id
_entity_poly.type
_entity_poly.pdbx_seq_one_letter_code
_entity_poly.pdbx_strand_id
1 'polypeptide(L)'
;MLGAALAPALGITLGTGAAASAAALNLGMAAISTGIGVGSAALSHRNASIQAQQQARQNDINAQSAIKSQDEQFRQLNTRVMEEAGAAVDDRVDSLLQAARIKSRMRASAGEAGISGMGLDHMLRDVHRTEARNISQINRNQDAIRAQATFDGMGVKAATESRISSQPMVERPSLLATGLAIGGSAVGGYNQYSQYTT
;
A
#
# COMPACT_ATOMS: atom_id res chain seq x y z
N MET A 1 -46.31 -26.90 10.01
CA MET A 1 -46.55 -28.06 9.11
C MET A 1 -45.27 -28.56 8.39
N LEU A 2 -44.09 -28.34 8.94
CA LEU A 2 -42.82 -28.79 8.35
C LEU A 2 -42.24 -30.10 8.95
N GLY A 3 -42.87 -30.61 10.04
CA GLY A 3 -42.38 -31.82 10.72
C GLY A 3 -42.75 -33.17 10.07
N ALA A 4 -43.80 -33.18 9.24
CA ALA A 4 -44.32 -34.42 8.67
C ALA A 4 -43.62 -34.91 7.40
N ALA A 5 -42.90 -34.01 6.70
CA ALA A 5 -42.24 -34.34 5.42
C ALA A 5 -40.83 -34.95 5.56
N LEU A 6 -40.18 -34.79 6.73
CA LEU A 6 -38.83 -35.33 7.00
C LEU A 6 -38.80 -36.71 7.66
N ALA A 7 -39.93 -37.19 8.18
CA ALA A 7 -40.01 -38.48 8.85
C ALA A 7 -39.75 -39.71 7.94
N PRO A 8 -40.21 -39.76 6.68
CA PRO A 8 -39.96 -40.91 5.85
C PRO A 8 -38.54 -41.02 5.30
N ALA A 9 -37.81 -39.90 5.23
CA ALA A 9 -36.41 -39.89 4.74
C ALA A 9 -35.38 -40.42 5.77
N LEU A 10 -35.77 -40.51 7.04
CA LEU A 10 -34.90 -41.03 8.12
C LEU A 10 -35.25 -42.45 8.57
N GLY A 11 -36.23 -43.12 7.91
CA GLY A 11 -36.59 -44.49 8.24
C GLY A 11 -37.21 -44.68 9.63
N ILE A 12 -37.74 -43.62 10.27
CA ILE A 12 -38.30 -43.64 11.61
C ILE A 12 -39.79 -43.92 11.50
N THR A 13 -40.25 -45.15 11.73
CA THR A 13 -41.64 -45.50 11.92
C THR A 13 -42.07 -45.07 13.31
N LEU A 14 -43.06 -44.14 13.40
CA LEU A 14 -43.67 -43.70 14.65
C LEU A 14 -44.52 -44.84 15.20
N GLY A 15 -43.99 -45.56 16.21
CA GLY A 15 -44.77 -46.55 16.95
C GLY A 15 -45.83 -45.89 17.85
N THR A 16 -47.05 -46.45 17.88
CA THR A 16 -48.23 -45.95 18.60
C THR A 16 -48.19 -46.28 20.10
N GLY A 17 -47.26 -45.71 20.87
CA GLY A 17 -47.18 -45.88 22.29
C GLY A 17 -46.67 -44.57 22.99
N ALA A 18 -47.30 -44.16 24.05
CA ALA A 18 -46.96 -42.90 24.75
C ALA A 18 -45.52 -42.80 25.27
N ALA A 19 -44.84 -43.94 25.50
CA ALA A 19 -43.42 -43.98 25.90
C ALA A 19 -42.49 -43.87 24.69
N ALA A 20 -42.90 -44.31 23.51
CA ALA A 20 -42.14 -44.17 22.29
C ALA A 20 -42.17 -42.74 21.73
N SER A 21 -43.17 -41.94 22.04
CA SER A 21 -43.30 -40.55 21.59
C SER A 21 -42.31 -39.62 22.24
N ALA A 22 -41.97 -39.79 23.53
CA ALA A 22 -40.96 -38.97 24.20
C ALA A 22 -39.54 -39.24 23.71
N ALA A 23 -39.22 -40.49 23.46
CA ALA A 23 -37.88 -40.85 22.90
C ALA A 23 -37.74 -40.40 21.45
N ALA A 24 -38.80 -40.49 20.64
CA ALA A 24 -38.79 -40.02 19.26
C ALA A 24 -38.69 -38.49 19.14
N LEU A 25 -39.33 -37.76 20.05
CA LEU A 25 -39.22 -36.29 20.13
C LEU A 25 -37.82 -35.83 20.57
N ASN A 26 -37.19 -36.56 21.51
CA ASN A 26 -35.82 -36.22 21.93
C ASN A 26 -34.77 -36.57 20.85
N LEU A 27 -34.94 -37.68 20.12
CA LEU A 27 -34.10 -37.99 18.98
C LEU A 27 -34.30 -36.98 17.83
N GLY A 28 -35.53 -36.55 17.59
CA GLY A 28 -35.84 -35.50 16.62
C GLY A 28 -35.20 -34.16 16.96
N MET A 29 -35.23 -33.73 18.22
CA MET A 29 -34.58 -32.49 18.68
C MET A 29 -33.06 -32.59 18.66
N ALA A 30 -32.47 -33.73 19.01
CA ALA A 30 -30.98 -33.92 18.89
C ALA A 30 -30.52 -33.90 17.44
N ALA A 31 -31.26 -34.48 16.50
CA ALA A 31 -30.95 -34.44 15.08
C ALA A 31 -31.10 -33.05 14.48
N ILE A 32 -32.09 -32.27 14.93
CA ILE A 32 -32.29 -30.89 14.50
C ILE A 32 -31.15 -29.99 15.05
N SER A 33 -30.78 -30.16 16.32
CA SER A 33 -29.70 -29.36 16.92
C SER A 33 -28.33 -29.62 16.27
N THR A 34 -28.01 -30.85 15.96
CA THR A 34 -26.74 -31.18 15.21
C THR A 34 -26.80 -30.71 13.77
N GLY A 35 -27.94 -30.81 13.09
CA GLY A 35 -28.11 -30.30 11.72
C GLY A 35 -27.96 -28.78 11.62
N ILE A 36 -28.48 -28.04 12.61
CA ILE A 36 -28.35 -26.58 12.71
C ILE A 36 -26.87 -26.20 13.00
N GLY A 37 -26.19 -26.93 13.87
CA GLY A 37 -24.79 -26.71 14.21
C GLY A 37 -23.85 -26.89 13.01
N VAL A 38 -24.04 -27.96 12.25
CA VAL A 38 -23.22 -28.23 11.04
C VAL A 38 -23.53 -27.21 9.92
N GLY A 39 -24.83 -26.87 9.74
CA GLY A 39 -25.22 -25.88 8.74
C GLY A 39 -24.68 -24.48 9.04
N SER A 40 -24.71 -24.05 10.31
CA SER A 40 -24.16 -22.76 10.72
C SER A 40 -22.63 -22.71 10.59
N ALA A 41 -21.91 -23.78 10.93
CA ALA A 41 -20.46 -23.85 10.77
C ALA A 41 -20.04 -23.80 9.28
N ALA A 42 -20.76 -24.47 8.39
CA ALA A 42 -20.50 -24.42 6.95
C ALA A 42 -20.79 -23.05 6.35
N LEU A 43 -21.85 -22.38 6.78
CA LEU A 43 -22.19 -21.01 6.36
C LEU A 43 -21.18 -19.98 6.89
N SER A 44 -20.73 -20.12 8.14
CA SER A 44 -19.71 -19.23 8.71
C SER A 44 -18.36 -19.39 8.00
N HIS A 45 -17.95 -20.62 7.67
CA HIS A 45 -16.76 -20.88 6.88
C HIS A 45 -16.84 -20.29 5.47
N ARG A 46 -17.97 -20.43 4.80
CA ARG A 46 -18.21 -19.83 3.48
C ARG A 46 -18.15 -18.31 3.54
N ASN A 47 -18.79 -17.70 4.51
CA ASN A 47 -18.75 -16.25 4.70
C ASN A 47 -17.33 -15.75 5.01
N ALA A 48 -16.61 -16.44 5.89
CA ALA A 48 -15.22 -16.12 6.21
C ALA A 48 -14.30 -16.26 4.96
N SER A 49 -14.52 -17.26 4.13
CA SER A 49 -13.75 -17.44 2.88
C SER A 49 -14.04 -16.34 1.86
N ILE A 50 -15.28 -15.90 1.73
CA ILE A 50 -15.68 -14.78 0.86
C ILE A 50 -15.07 -13.48 1.36
N GLN A 51 -15.12 -13.20 2.66
CA GLN A 51 -14.48 -12.04 3.26
C GLN A 51 -12.98 -12.04 3.06
N ALA A 52 -12.32 -13.19 3.27
CA ALA A 52 -10.88 -13.32 3.02
C ALA A 52 -10.53 -13.05 1.55
N GLN A 53 -11.34 -13.53 0.59
CA GLN A 53 -11.14 -13.24 -0.83
C GLN A 53 -11.35 -11.76 -1.16
N GLN A 54 -12.37 -11.12 -0.59
CA GLN A 54 -12.62 -9.69 -0.79
C GLN A 54 -11.47 -8.85 -0.23
N GLN A 55 -10.99 -9.19 0.97
CA GLN A 55 -9.86 -8.51 1.59
C GLN A 55 -8.57 -8.72 0.79
N ALA A 56 -8.32 -9.92 0.28
CA ALA A 56 -7.18 -10.18 -0.60
C ALA A 56 -7.22 -9.32 -1.87
N ARG A 57 -8.39 -9.24 -2.53
CA ARG A 57 -8.57 -8.39 -3.72
C ARG A 57 -8.37 -6.91 -3.39
N GLN A 58 -8.86 -6.46 -2.24
CA GLN A 58 -8.72 -5.08 -1.80
C GLN A 58 -7.25 -4.73 -1.50
N ASN A 59 -6.52 -5.64 -0.86
CA ASN A 59 -5.10 -5.51 -0.62
C ASN A 59 -4.32 -5.44 -1.95
N ASP A 60 -4.67 -6.27 -2.93
CA ASP A 60 -4.04 -6.26 -4.25
C ASP A 60 -4.30 -4.95 -5.02
N ILE A 61 -5.54 -4.47 -5.01
CA ILE A 61 -5.90 -3.16 -5.60
C ILE A 61 -5.16 -2.02 -4.89
N ASN A 62 -5.07 -2.04 -3.57
CA ASN A 62 -4.35 -1.05 -2.79
C ASN A 62 -2.85 -1.08 -3.07
N ALA A 63 -2.24 -2.26 -3.18
CA ALA A 63 -0.84 -2.42 -3.55
C ALA A 63 -0.56 -1.89 -4.96
N GLN A 64 -1.40 -2.23 -5.95
CA GLN A 64 -1.29 -1.71 -7.31
C GLN A 64 -1.46 -0.19 -7.36
N SER A 65 -2.41 0.37 -6.61
CA SER A 65 -2.62 1.81 -6.55
C SER A 65 -1.43 2.53 -5.89
N ALA A 66 -0.83 1.92 -4.86
CA ALA A 66 0.36 2.46 -4.21
C ALA A 66 1.57 2.48 -5.17
N ILE A 67 1.77 1.41 -5.94
CA ILE A 67 2.83 1.35 -6.97
C ILE A 67 2.62 2.38 -8.07
N LYS A 68 1.38 2.53 -8.58
CA LYS A 68 1.06 3.57 -9.58
C LYS A 68 1.30 4.98 -9.04
N SER A 69 0.90 5.24 -7.80
CA SER A 69 1.15 6.54 -7.14
C SER A 69 2.65 6.80 -6.97
N GLN A 70 3.44 5.77 -6.65
CA GLN A 70 4.89 5.86 -6.58
C GLN A 70 5.50 6.21 -7.94
N ASP A 71 5.10 5.54 -9.01
CA ASP A 71 5.60 5.78 -10.37
C ASP A 71 5.30 7.23 -10.82
N GLU A 72 4.09 7.71 -10.54
CA GLU A 72 3.70 9.10 -10.81
C GLU A 72 4.56 10.11 -10.04
N GLN A 73 4.81 9.87 -8.75
CA GLN A 73 5.67 10.72 -7.94
C GLN A 73 7.12 10.72 -8.45
N PHE A 74 7.65 9.57 -8.88
CA PHE A 74 8.96 9.52 -9.51
C PHE A 74 9.02 10.29 -10.83
N ARG A 75 7.98 10.22 -11.66
CA ARG A 75 7.88 11.04 -12.88
C ARG A 75 7.89 12.53 -12.56
N GLN A 76 7.12 12.96 -11.57
CA GLN A 76 7.07 14.36 -11.14
C GLN A 76 8.44 14.82 -10.62
N LEU A 77 9.11 14.01 -9.79
CA LEU A 77 10.46 14.30 -9.32
C LEU A 77 11.45 14.43 -10.48
N ASN A 78 11.40 13.52 -11.43
CA ASN A 78 12.29 13.54 -12.59
C ASN A 78 12.03 14.77 -13.49
N THR A 79 10.76 15.12 -13.73
CA THR A 79 10.37 16.32 -14.48
C THR A 79 10.90 17.57 -13.79
N ARG A 80 10.72 17.68 -12.46
CA ARG A 80 11.25 18.79 -11.69
C ARG A 80 12.77 18.92 -11.78
N VAL A 81 13.50 17.81 -11.64
CA VAL A 81 14.98 17.81 -11.79
C VAL A 81 15.41 18.26 -13.19
N MET A 82 14.67 17.85 -14.23
CA MET A 82 14.93 18.30 -15.61
C MET A 82 14.65 19.79 -15.80
N GLU A 83 13.56 20.32 -15.28
CA GLU A 83 13.22 21.73 -15.35
C GLU A 83 14.26 22.60 -14.62
N GLU A 84 14.64 22.20 -13.40
CA GLU A 84 15.65 22.89 -12.62
C GLU A 84 17.05 22.80 -13.27
N ALA A 85 17.37 21.68 -13.94
CA ALA A 85 18.59 21.55 -14.71
C ALA A 85 18.59 22.49 -15.94
N GLY A 86 17.44 22.63 -16.60
CA GLY A 86 17.25 23.60 -17.69
C GLY A 86 17.43 25.04 -17.21
N ALA A 87 16.75 25.42 -16.12
CA ALA A 87 16.89 26.75 -15.53
C ALA A 87 18.36 27.08 -15.15
N ALA A 88 19.08 26.11 -14.60
CA ALA A 88 20.48 26.32 -14.25
C ALA A 88 21.40 26.47 -15.48
N VAL A 89 21.04 25.88 -16.62
CA VAL A 89 21.76 26.15 -17.89
C VAL A 89 21.50 27.58 -18.35
N ASP A 90 20.25 28.04 -18.28
CA ASP A 90 19.89 29.41 -18.64
C ASP A 90 20.58 30.44 -17.72
N ASP A 91 20.57 30.22 -16.41
CA ASP A 91 21.28 31.05 -15.43
C ASP A 91 22.79 31.11 -15.72
N ARG A 92 23.39 29.99 -16.16
CA ARG A 92 24.81 29.96 -16.54
C ARG A 92 25.06 30.78 -17.79
N VAL A 93 24.21 30.64 -18.82
CA VAL A 93 24.30 31.45 -20.06
C VAL A 93 24.13 32.93 -19.74
N ASP A 94 23.18 33.30 -18.92
CA ASP A 94 22.95 34.68 -18.51
C ASP A 94 24.16 35.25 -17.74
N SER A 95 24.72 34.49 -16.82
CA SER A 95 25.95 34.90 -16.09
C SER A 95 27.13 35.12 -17.04
N LEU A 96 27.30 34.25 -18.04
CA LEU A 96 28.35 34.40 -19.06
C LEU A 96 28.13 35.64 -19.95
N LEU A 97 26.88 35.89 -20.38
CA LEU A 97 26.52 37.04 -21.20
C LEU A 97 26.72 38.35 -20.40
N GLN A 98 26.33 38.37 -19.13
CA GLN A 98 26.55 39.51 -18.25
C GLN A 98 28.03 39.81 -18.05
N ALA A 99 28.82 38.77 -17.79
CA ALA A 99 30.28 38.93 -17.68
C ALA A 99 30.92 39.45 -19.00
N ALA A 100 30.49 38.94 -20.16
CA ALA A 100 30.93 39.41 -21.46
C ALA A 100 30.54 40.88 -21.69
N ARG A 101 29.35 41.30 -21.34
CA ARG A 101 28.92 42.73 -21.42
C ARG A 101 29.74 43.63 -20.53
N ILE A 102 30.04 43.21 -19.30
CA ILE A 102 30.88 43.96 -18.35
C ILE A 102 32.31 44.12 -18.91
N LYS A 103 32.90 42.99 -19.37
CA LYS A 103 34.24 42.98 -19.99
C LYS A 103 34.32 43.90 -21.22
N SER A 104 33.26 43.92 -22.06
CA SER A 104 33.21 44.78 -23.25
C SER A 104 33.15 46.27 -22.86
N ARG A 105 32.30 46.60 -21.88
CA ARG A 105 32.18 47.99 -21.37
C ARG A 105 33.48 48.47 -20.73
N MET A 106 34.14 47.64 -19.93
CA MET A 106 35.41 47.94 -19.32
C MET A 106 36.50 48.22 -20.36
N ARG A 107 36.57 47.39 -21.42
CA ARG A 107 37.53 47.60 -22.51
C ARG A 107 37.26 48.91 -23.29
N ALA A 108 35.99 49.22 -23.56
CA ALA A 108 35.59 50.45 -24.24
C ALA A 108 35.98 51.66 -23.43
N SER A 109 35.59 51.71 -22.15
CA SER A 109 35.90 52.82 -21.27
C SER A 109 37.39 52.97 -20.98
N ALA A 110 38.13 51.90 -20.89
CA ALA A 110 39.61 51.95 -20.76
C ALA A 110 40.25 52.54 -22.00
N GLY A 111 39.74 52.16 -23.22
CA GLY A 111 40.20 52.74 -24.47
C GLY A 111 39.95 54.24 -24.58
N GLU A 112 38.78 54.71 -24.18
CA GLU A 112 38.41 56.12 -24.13
C GLU A 112 39.24 56.91 -23.12
N ALA A 113 39.52 56.31 -21.95
CA ALA A 113 40.32 56.93 -20.90
C ALA A 113 41.83 56.83 -21.07
N GLY A 114 42.31 56.16 -22.14
CA GLY A 114 43.73 55.92 -22.36
C GLY A 114 44.35 54.99 -21.29
N ILE A 115 43.52 54.25 -20.54
CA ILE A 115 44.01 53.32 -19.51
C ILE A 115 44.38 52.01 -20.19
N SER A 116 45.66 51.65 -20.12
CA SER A 116 46.19 50.41 -20.65
C SER A 116 47.08 49.71 -19.61
N GLY A 117 47.25 48.40 -19.75
CA GLY A 117 48.17 47.63 -18.94
C GLY A 117 47.58 47.04 -17.66
N MET A 118 48.37 47.00 -16.59
CA MET A 118 48.10 46.20 -15.37
C MET A 118 46.78 46.57 -14.67
N GLY A 119 46.31 47.81 -14.76
CA GLY A 119 45.05 48.25 -14.13
C GLY A 119 43.80 47.60 -14.77
N LEU A 120 43.76 47.56 -16.11
CA LEU A 120 42.67 46.90 -16.84
C LEU A 120 42.68 45.39 -16.61
N ASP A 121 43.89 44.76 -16.61
CA ASP A 121 44.01 43.34 -16.33
C ASP A 121 43.51 42.96 -14.94
N HIS A 122 43.75 43.76 -13.91
CA HIS A 122 43.23 43.52 -12.59
C HIS A 122 41.70 43.57 -12.58
N MET A 123 41.06 44.54 -13.22
CA MET A 123 39.61 44.63 -13.33
C MET A 123 38.99 43.47 -14.07
N LEU A 124 39.61 43.06 -15.19
CA LEU A 124 39.15 41.87 -15.95
C LEU A 124 39.29 40.59 -15.15
N ARG A 125 40.35 40.40 -14.38
CA ARG A 125 40.52 39.24 -13.48
C ARG A 125 39.45 39.21 -12.40
N ASP A 126 39.01 40.34 -11.90
CA ASP A 126 37.96 40.41 -10.87
C ASP A 126 36.60 40.01 -11.43
N VAL A 127 36.28 40.42 -12.67
CA VAL A 127 35.09 39.95 -13.39
C VAL A 127 35.14 38.43 -13.60
N HIS A 128 36.30 37.89 -14.02
CA HIS A 128 36.46 36.44 -14.15
C HIS A 128 36.29 35.68 -12.84
N ARG A 129 36.80 36.23 -11.73
CA ARG A 129 36.60 35.61 -10.41
C ARG A 129 35.15 35.60 -10.01
N THR A 130 34.42 36.69 -10.28
CA THR A 130 33.00 36.79 -9.99
C THR A 130 32.17 35.83 -10.82
N GLU A 131 32.48 35.75 -12.12
CA GLU A 131 31.88 34.77 -13.05
C GLU A 131 32.11 33.32 -12.58
N ALA A 132 33.36 32.96 -12.21
CA ALA A 132 33.70 31.64 -11.71
C ALA A 132 32.97 31.29 -10.40
N ARG A 133 32.81 32.28 -9.49
CA ARG A 133 32.03 32.11 -8.25
C ARG A 133 30.56 31.84 -8.55
N ASN A 134 29.94 32.63 -9.45
CA ASN A 134 28.54 32.47 -9.84
C ASN A 134 28.31 31.08 -10.46
N ILE A 135 29.14 30.67 -11.41
CA ILE A 135 29.05 29.33 -12.02
C ILE A 135 29.22 28.22 -10.95
N SER A 136 30.18 28.39 -10.03
CA SER A 136 30.37 27.43 -8.94
C SER A 136 29.17 27.35 -8.01
N GLN A 137 28.48 28.48 -7.77
CA GLN A 137 27.26 28.51 -6.97
C GLN A 137 26.09 27.81 -7.67
N ILE A 138 25.90 28.06 -8.98
CA ILE A 138 24.90 27.36 -9.80
C ILE A 138 25.15 25.86 -9.77
N ASN A 139 26.40 25.41 -9.94
CA ASN A 139 26.73 23.99 -9.87
C ASN A 139 26.43 23.38 -8.50
N ARG A 140 26.79 24.05 -7.39
CA ARG A 140 26.47 23.56 -6.04
C ARG A 140 24.97 23.47 -5.80
N ASN A 141 24.19 24.45 -6.30
CA ASN A 141 22.74 24.40 -6.21
C ASN A 141 22.16 23.21 -6.98
N GLN A 142 22.65 22.95 -8.19
CA GLN A 142 22.25 21.75 -8.96
C GLN A 142 22.57 20.44 -8.24
N ASP A 143 23.75 20.34 -7.64
CA ASP A 143 24.14 19.14 -6.89
C ASP A 143 23.26 18.97 -5.64
N ALA A 144 22.92 20.05 -4.95
CA ALA A 144 21.98 20.03 -3.82
C ALA A 144 20.57 19.57 -4.23
N ILE A 145 20.07 20.09 -5.37
CA ILE A 145 18.76 19.70 -5.91
C ILE A 145 18.73 18.21 -6.28
N ARG A 146 19.78 17.70 -6.92
CA ARG A 146 19.90 16.27 -7.25
C ARG A 146 19.96 15.41 -6.00
N ALA A 147 20.73 15.83 -5.00
CA ALA A 147 20.81 15.15 -3.72
C ALA A 147 19.43 15.11 -3.03
N GLN A 148 18.73 16.25 -3.00
CA GLN A 148 17.37 16.33 -2.45
C GLN A 148 16.39 15.42 -3.19
N ALA A 149 16.40 15.43 -4.53
CA ALA A 149 15.54 14.55 -5.32
C ALA A 149 15.82 13.06 -5.04
N THR A 150 17.07 12.70 -4.77
CA THR A 150 17.44 11.34 -4.37
C THR A 150 16.84 10.98 -3.00
N PHE A 151 16.92 11.87 -2.01
CA PHE A 151 16.30 11.68 -0.71
C PHE A 151 14.78 11.62 -0.79
N ASP A 152 14.16 12.51 -1.56
CA ASP A 152 12.71 12.50 -1.79
C ASP A 152 12.27 11.18 -2.45
N GLY A 153 13.03 10.68 -3.42
CA GLY A 153 12.79 9.38 -4.05
C GLY A 153 12.88 8.20 -3.07
N MET A 154 13.87 8.23 -2.16
CA MET A 154 13.96 7.23 -1.08
C MET A 154 12.76 7.33 -0.13
N GLY A 155 12.30 8.53 0.19
CA GLY A 155 11.11 8.78 0.99
C GLY A 155 9.84 8.22 0.34
N VAL A 156 9.65 8.47 -0.94
CA VAL A 156 8.54 7.93 -1.74
C VAL A 156 8.54 6.40 -1.73
N LYS A 157 9.70 5.77 -1.92
CA LYS A 157 9.87 4.32 -1.85
C LYS A 157 9.51 3.78 -0.47
N ALA A 158 10.09 4.35 0.59
CA ALA A 158 9.82 3.91 1.97
C ALA A 158 8.34 4.06 2.35
N ALA A 159 7.69 5.15 1.94
CA ALA A 159 6.26 5.37 2.17
C ALA A 159 5.40 4.31 1.45
N THR A 160 5.76 3.94 0.22
CA THR A 160 5.05 2.90 -0.54
C THR A 160 5.24 1.52 0.09
N GLU A 161 6.46 1.16 0.48
CA GLU A 161 6.77 -0.10 1.18
C GLU A 161 6.02 -0.18 2.51
N SER A 162 6.00 0.89 3.30
CA SER A 162 5.24 0.97 4.55
C SER A 162 3.74 0.79 4.31
N ARG A 163 3.18 1.42 3.27
CA ARG A 163 1.76 1.30 2.92
C ARG A 163 1.39 -0.12 2.49
N ILE A 164 2.27 -0.81 1.78
CA ILE A 164 2.04 -2.20 1.36
C ILE A 164 2.20 -3.15 2.55
N SER A 165 3.23 -2.97 3.37
CA SER A 165 3.52 -3.83 4.53
C SER A 165 2.52 -3.66 5.69
N SER A 166 1.88 -2.49 5.81
CA SER A 166 0.86 -2.24 6.82
C SER A 166 -0.51 -2.86 6.49
N GLN A 167 -0.67 -3.49 5.33
CA GLN A 167 -1.91 -4.15 4.99
C GLN A 167 -2.14 -5.39 5.88
N PRO A 168 -3.36 -5.58 6.40
CA PRO A 168 -3.66 -6.71 7.25
C PRO A 168 -3.48 -8.02 6.49
N MET A 169 -2.81 -8.99 7.13
CA MET A 169 -2.70 -10.34 6.57
C MET A 169 -4.08 -10.97 6.44
N VAL A 170 -4.36 -11.53 5.27
CA VAL A 170 -5.60 -12.26 5.02
C VAL A 170 -5.47 -13.64 5.63
N GLU A 171 -6.07 -13.85 6.81
CA GLU A 171 -6.16 -15.16 7.42
C GLU A 171 -7.20 -15.99 6.67
N ARG A 172 -6.74 -17.10 6.06
CA ARG A 172 -7.64 -18.07 5.47
C ARG A 172 -8.23 -18.95 6.58
N PRO A 173 -9.57 -19.10 6.63
CA PRO A 173 -10.18 -19.97 7.63
C PRO A 173 -9.61 -21.39 7.50
N SER A 174 -9.05 -21.92 8.59
CA SER A 174 -8.46 -23.26 8.59
C SER A 174 -9.57 -24.31 8.63
N LEU A 175 -9.48 -25.32 7.75
CA LEU A 175 -10.38 -26.46 7.73
C LEU A 175 -10.33 -27.24 9.06
N LEU A 176 -9.18 -27.21 9.75
CA LEU A 176 -9.00 -27.84 11.06
C LEU A 176 -9.85 -27.15 12.14
N ALA A 177 -9.89 -25.83 12.19
CA ALA A 177 -10.73 -25.10 13.14
C ALA A 177 -12.22 -25.38 12.89
N THR A 178 -12.63 -25.45 11.63
CA THR A 178 -14.01 -25.80 11.25
C THR A 178 -14.34 -27.25 11.61
N GLY A 179 -13.41 -28.19 11.37
CA GLY A 179 -13.55 -29.59 11.74
C GLY A 179 -13.67 -29.82 13.25
N LEU A 180 -12.91 -29.09 14.06
CA LEU A 180 -12.98 -29.11 15.51
C LEU A 180 -14.30 -28.52 16.03
N ALA A 181 -14.81 -27.46 15.42
CA ALA A 181 -16.11 -26.88 15.79
C ALA A 181 -17.28 -27.85 15.52
N ILE A 182 -17.22 -28.58 14.40
CA ILE A 182 -18.20 -29.62 14.06
C ILE A 182 -18.05 -30.82 15.00
N GLY A 183 -16.84 -31.29 15.29
CA GLY A 183 -16.57 -32.39 16.22
C GLY A 183 -17.01 -32.04 17.65
N GLY A 184 -16.76 -30.84 18.12
CA GLY A 184 -17.17 -30.37 19.44
C GLY A 184 -18.71 -30.35 19.63
N SER A 185 -19.45 -29.97 18.60
CA SER A 185 -20.92 -29.97 18.65
C SER A 185 -21.50 -31.42 18.68
N ALA A 186 -20.86 -32.37 18.01
CA ALA A 186 -21.26 -33.77 18.04
C ALA A 186 -21.01 -34.43 19.41
N VAL A 187 -19.85 -34.14 20.04
CA VAL A 187 -19.51 -34.63 21.39
C VAL A 187 -20.44 -34.01 22.46
N GLY A 188 -20.77 -32.70 22.33
CA GLY A 188 -21.74 -32.03 23.21
C GLY A 188 -23.13 -32.66 23.15
N GLY A 189 -23.60 -33.01 21.96
CA GLY A 189 -24.86 -33.71 21.74
C GLY A 189 -24.86 -35.11 22.35
N TYR A 190 -23.75 -35.87 22.25
CA TYR A 190 -23.62 -37.18 22.83
C TYR A 190 -23.62 -37.17 24.37
N ASN A 191 -22.93 -36.21 24.99
CA ASN A 191 -22.95 -36.06 26.45
C ASN A 191 -24.32 -35.66 27.00
N GLN A 192 -25.05 -34.86 26.28
CA GLN A 192 -26.40 -34.50 26.66
C GLN A 192 -27.38 -35.73 26.57
N TYR A 193 -27.18 -36.57 25.55
CA TYR A 193 -27.95 -37.81 25.40
C TYR A 193 -27.65 -38.81 26.53
N SER A 194 -26.39 -38.99 26.94
CA SER A 194 -26.00 -39.92 28.01
C SER A 194 -26.54 -39.53 29.37
N GLN A 195 -26.81 -38.25 29.65
CA GLN A 195 -27.42 -37.80 30.92
C GLN A 195 -28.92 -38.11 31.05
N TYR A 196 -29.61 -38.38 29.93
CA TYR A 196 -31.03 -38.70 29.95
C TYR A 196 -31.31 -40.22 29.92
N THR A 197 -30.28 -41.04 29.79
CA THR A 197 -30.42 -42.51 29.71
C THR A 197 -29.93 -43.25 30.98
N THR A 198 -29.46 -42.53 31.98
CA THR A 198 -29.22 -43.00 33.36
C THR A 198 -30.29 -42.56 34.26
#